data_48930237f742d7b5a986ccd5b2b3178d
#
_entry.id   48930237f742d7b5a986ccd5b2b3178d
#
_cell.length_a   1.000
_cell.length_b   1.000
_cell.length_c   1.000
_cell.angle_alpha   90.00
_cell.angle_beta   90.00
_cell.angle_gamma   90.00
#
_symmetry.space_group_name_H-M   'P 1'
#
loop_
_entity.id
_entity.type
_entity.pdbx_description
1 polymer ?
#
loop_
_entity_poly.entity_id
_entity_poly.type
_entity_poly.pdbx_seq_one_letter_code
_entity_poly.pdbx_strand_id
1 'polypeptide(L)'
;LLNYPSKHWDFVKGKMEKDETAHETALRETKEETGISDVEFIDGFKEEIEYYFYADNQEIHKKVIFFLGKTKTKDIILSHEHLDFIWLNFDNALEKITYKNAKNLLKKSRKFLDN
;
A
#
# COMPACT_ATOMS: atom_id res chain seq x y z
N LEU A 1 -1.47 7.97 1.49
CA LEU A 1 -1.61 7.56 0.08
C LEU A 1 -0.49 8.16 -0.77
N LEU A 2 -0.12 7.43 -1.79
CA LEU A 2 0.86 7.86 -2.78
C LEU A 2 0.20 8.07 -4.13
N ASN A 3 0.67 9.08 -4.86
CA ASN A 3 0.23 9.33 -6.23
C ASN A 3 1.24 8.71 -7.19
N TYR A 4 0.78 7.76 -7.98
CA TYR A 4 1.60 6.99 -8.92
C TYR A 4 1.68 7.67 -10.30
N PRO A 5 2.68 7.32 -11.14
CA PRO A 5 2.84 7.94 -12.48
C PRO A 5 1.61 7.85 -13.37
N SER A 6 0.79 6.82 -13.23
CA SER A 6 -0.48 6.70 -13.95
C SER A 6 -1.59 7.59 -13.36
N LYS A 7 -1.24 8.44 -12.40
CA LYS A 7 -2.12 9.42 -11.74
C LYS A 7 -3.20 8.83 -10.84
N HIS A 8 -3.05 7.56 -10.46
CA HIS A 8 -3.93 6.97 -9.45
C HIS A 8 -3.35 7.14 -8.04
N TRP A 9 -4.22 7.11 -7.05
CA TRP A 9 -3.85 7.15 -5.63
C TRP A 9 -4.06 5.78 -5.01
N ASP A 10 -3.04 5.29 -4.34
CA ASP A 10 -3.06 3.95 -3.77
C ASP A 10 -2.11 3.88 -2.56
N PHE A 11 -2.11 2.71 -1.91
CA PHE A 11 -1.21 2.43 -0.80
C PHE A 11 0.22 2.17 -1.27
N VAL A 12 1.16 2.21 -0.32
CA VAL A 12 2.52 1.72 -0.56
C VAL A 12 2.43 0.24 -0.93
N LYS A 13 3.09 -0.14 -1.99
CA LYS A 13 3.20 -1.54 -2.41
C LYS A 13 4.44 -1.73 -3.25
N GLY A 14 4.94 -2.96 -3.26
CA GLY A 14 6.11 -3.29 -4.03
C GLY A 14 6.26 -4.78 -4.19
N LYS A 15 7.26 -5.16 -4.96
CA LYS A 15 7.52 -6.53 -5.34
C LYS A 15 8.43 -7.22 -4.33
N MET A 16 8.06 -8.44 -3.93
CA MET A 16 8.89 -9.28 -3.08
C MET A 16 10.18 -9.66 -3.81
N GLU A 17 11.31 -9.44 -3.17
CA GLU A 17 12.60 -9.86 -3.67
C GLU A 17 12.92 -11.27 -3.17
N LYS A 18 13.93 -11.90 -3.80
CA LYS A 18 14.37 -13.24 -3.45
C LYS A 18 14.72 -13.32 -1.96
N ASP A 19 14.24 -14.37 -1.32
CA ASP A 19 14.50 -14.66 0.10
C ASP A 19 13.90 -13.67 1.09
N GLU A 20 13.05 -12.74 0.63
CA GLU A 20 12.30 -11.86 1.53
C GLU A 20 11.00 -12.50 1.99
N THR A 21 10.65 -12.26 3.26
CA THR A 21 9.28 -12.52 3.72
C THR A 21 8.37 -11.38 3.26
N ALA A 22 7.05 -11.60 3.31
CA ALA A 22 6.10 -10.56 2.96
C ALA A 22 6.22 -9.33 3.88
N HIS A 23 6.47 -9.54 5.18
CA HIS A 23 6.69 -8.43 6.12
C HIS A 23 7.96 -7.64 5.80
N GLU A 24 9.03 -8.35 5.44
CA GLU A 24 10.29 -7.69 5.04
C GLU A 24 10.10 -6.84 3.79
N THR A 25 9.35 -7.35 2.82
CA THR A 25 9.01 -6.58 1.61
C THR A 25 8.25 -5.32 1.96
N ALA A 26 7.24 -5.43 2.83
CA ALA A 26 6.43 -4.28 3.23
C ALA A 26 7.27 -3.22 3.94
N LEU A 27 8.17 -3.62 4.83
CA LEU A 27 9.08 -2.68 5.50
C LEU A 27 10.04 -2.01 4.52
N ARG A 28 10.66 -2.79 3.65
CA ARG A 28 11.61 -2.27 2.67
C ARG A 28 10.95 -1.28 1.71
N GLU A 29 9.83 -1.67 1.12
CA GLU A 29 9.12 -0.81 0.18
C GLU A 29 8.61 0.47 0.83
N THR A 30 8.12 0.38 2.06
CA THR A 30 7.68 1.58 2.80
C THR A 30 8.84 2.53 3.01
N LYS A 31 10.00 2.03 3.40
CA LYS A 31 11.19 2.86 3.60
C LYS A 31 11.68 3.47 2.29
N GLU A 32 11.74 2.67 1.22
CA GLU A 32 12.18 3.16 -0.09
C GLU A 32 11.25 4.22 -0.66
N GLU A 33 9.95 4.04 -0.51
CA GLU A 33 8.94 4.91 -1.13
C GLU A 33 8.61 6.14 -0.29
N THR A 34 8.75 6.07 1.03
CA THR A 34 8.32 7.15 1.94
C THR A 34 9.36 7.60 2.94
N GLY A 35 10.45 6.88 3.10
CA GLY A 35 11.44 7.18 4.13
C GLY A 35 11.05 6.73 5.53
N ILE A 36 9.86 6.17 5.71
CA ILE A 36 9.40 5.71 7.03
C ILE A 36 10.06 4.38 7.39
N SER A 37 10.70 4.33 8.56
CA SER A 37 11.37 3.12 9.06
C SER A 37 10.84 2.62 10.40
N ASP A 38 9.92 3.35 11.03
CA ASP A 38 9.36 3.01 12.34
C ASP A 38 7.99 2.33 12.27
N VAL A 39 7.74 1.54 11.23
CA VAL A 39 6.46 0.83 11.08
C VAL A 39 6.35 -0.28 12.11
N GLU A 40 5.24 -0.27 12.84
CA GLU A 40 4.88 -1.33 13.77
C GLU A 40 3.63 -2.02 13.24
N PHE A 41 3.76 -3.29 12.88
CA PHE A 41 2.63 -4.05 12.34
C PHE A 41 1.61 -4.37 13.42
N ILE A 42 0.34 -4.29 13.04
CA ILE A 42 -0.77 -4.69 13.89
C ILE A 42 -1.09 -6.15 13.60
N ASP A 43 -0.94 -7.02 14.58
CA ASP A 43 -1.14 -8.45 14.42
C ASP A 43 -2.56 -8.79 14.01
N GLY A 44 -2.69 -9.82 13.17
CA GLY A 44 -3.98 -10.36 12.79
C GLY A 44 -4.56 -9.82 11.49
N PHE A 45 -3.99 -8.75 10.93
CA PHE A 45 -4.46 -8.22 9.67
C PHE A 45 -3.50 -8.61 8.53
N LYS A 46 -4.02 -9.35 7.56
CA LYS A 46 -3.30 -9.74 6.36
C LYS A 46 -4.33 -9.97 5.27
N GLU A 47 -4.24 -9.18 4.20
CA GLU A 47 -5.16 -9.28 3.08
C GLU A 47 -4.39 -9.40 1.78
N GLU A 48 -4.89 -10.21 0.87
CA GLU A 48 -4.31 -10.41 -0.45
C GLU A 48 -5.24 -9.81 -1.50
N ILE A 49 -4.67 -8.99 -2.40
CA ILE A 49 -5.40 -8.44 -3.54
C ILE A 49 -4.78 -9.01 -4.81
N GLU A 50 -5.63 -9.44 -5.73
CA GLU A 50 -5.22 -9.93 -7.04
C GLU A 50 -5.51 -8.89 -8.09
N TYR A 51 -4.51 -8.67 -8.96
CA TYR A 51 -4.62 -7.74 -10.09
C TYR A 51 -4.48 -8.52 -11.39
N TYR A 52 -5.33 -8.23 -12.37
CA TYR A 52 -5.27 -8.78 -13.71
C TYR A 52 -5.12 -7.62 -14.69
N PHE A 53 -4.14 -7.69 -15.57
CA PHE A 53 -3.95 -6.65 -16.58
C PHE A 53 -3.23 -7.24 -17.79
N TYR A 54 -3.29 -6.52 -18.90
CA TYR A 54 -2.61 -6.92 -20.14
C TYR A 54 -1.36 -6.07 -20.34
N ALA A 55 -0.25 -6.74 -20.65
CA ALA A 55 0.99 -6.10 -21.07
C ALA A 55 1.63 -6.96 -22.14
N ASP A 56 2.08 -6.36 -23.24
CA ASP A 56 2.69 -7.06 -24.38
C ASP A 56 1.82 -8.21 -24.90
N ASN A 57 0.50 -7.98 -25.01
CA ASN A 57 -0.48 -8.96 -25.47
C ASN A 57 -0.61 -10.21 -24.57
N GLN A 58 -0.13 -10.13 -23.35
CA GLN A 58 -0.24 -11.22 -22.37
C GLN A 58 -1.07 -10.76 -21.17
N GLU A 59 -1.90 -11.68 -20.67
CA GLU A 59 -2.59 -11.46 -19.41
C GLU A 59 -1.62 -11.68 -18.26
N ILE A 60 -1.47 -10.67 -17.41
CA ILE A 60 -0.62 -10.73 -16.23
C ILE A 60 -1.49 -10.79 -14.99
N HIS A 61 -1.17 -11.75 -14.13
CA HIS A 61 -1.83 -11.94 -12.84
C HIS A 61 -0.82 -11.63 -11.74
N LYS A 62 -1.15 -10.67 -10.89
CA LYS A 62 -0.28 -10.23 -9.80
C LYS A 62 -1.02 -10.30 -8.49
N LYS A 63 -0.37 -10.85 -7.46
CA LYS A 63 -0.88 -10.89 -6.09
C LYS A 63 -0.06 -9.97 -5.22
N VAL A 64 -0.75 -9.17 -4.40
CA VAL A 64 -0.10 -8.28 -3.44
C VAL A 64 -0.67 -8.54 -2.05
N ILE A 65 0.22 -8.76 -1.08
CA ILE A 65 -0.16 -8.98 0.30
C ILE A 65 -0.04 -7.66 1.05
N PHE A 66 -1.11 -7.27 1.73
CA PHE A 66 -1.15 -6.04 2.53
C PHE A 66 -1.22 -6.35 4.01
N PHE A 67 -0.49 -5.57 4.77
CA PHE A 67 -0.51 -5.57 6.22
C PHE A 67 -1.00 -4.22 6.73
N LEU A 68 -1.39 -4.18 8.00
CA LEU A 68 -1.75 -2.95 8.66
C LEU A 68 -0.63 -2.58 9.61
N GLY A 69 -0.14 -1.35 9.49
CA GLY A 69 0.93 -0.85 10.33
C GLY A 69 0.62 0.52 10.87
N LYS A 70 1.30 0.88 11.95
CA LYS A 70 1.24 2.23 12.50
C LYS A 70 2.63 2.83 12.54
N THR A 71 2.68 4.15 12.44
CA THR A 71 3.92 4.91 12.49
C THR A 71 3.71 6.20 13.25
N LYS A 72 4.76 6.71 13.84
CA LYS A 72 4.77 8.06 14.46
C LYS A 72 5.38 9.09 13.52
N THR A 73 5.95 8.64 12.39
CA THR A 73 6.61 9.49 11.43
C THR A 73 5.62 10.03 10.40
N LYS A 74 5.49 11.35 10.33
CA LYS A 74 4.63 12.01 9.34
C LYS A 74 5.42 12.65 8.21
N ASP A 75 6.71 12.89 8.41
CA ASP A 75 7.58 13.48 7.40
C ASP A 75 7.95 12.42 6.36
N ILE A 76 7.66 12.72 5.11
CA ILE A 76 7.83 11.78 4.01
C ILE A 76 8.96 12.24 3.11
N ILE A 77 9.86 11.31 2.78
CA ILE A 77 10.89 11.51 1.76
C ILE A 77 10.44 10.67 0.57
N LEU A 78 9.72 11.33 -0.34
CA LEU A 78 9.09 10.66 -1.47
C LEU A 78 10.15 10.16 -2.46
N SER A 79 9.99 8.90 -2.91
CA SER A 79 10.87 8.38 -3.96
C SER A 79 10.54 9.06 -5.30
N HIS A 80 11.52 9.06 -6.22
CA HIS A 80 11.35 9.66 -7.54
C HIS A 80 10.33 8.91 -8.42
N GLU A 81 9.89 7.74 -7.98
CA GLU A 81 8.89 6.93 -8.70
C GLU A 81 7.46 7.41 -8.45
N HIS A 82 7.26 8.30 -7.47
CA HIS A 82 5.94 8.78 -7.08
C HIS A 82 5.83 10.28 -7.28
N LEU A 83 4.63 10.74 -7.64
CA LEU A 83 4.37 12.15 -7.94
C LEU A 83 4.08 12.97 -6.69
N ASP A 84 3.43 12.40 -5.69
CA ASP A 84 2.97 13.11 -4.51
C ASP A 84 2.58 12.11 -3.41
N PHE A 85 2.31 12.64 -2.21
CA PHE A 85 1.78 11.86 -1.10
C PHE A 85 0.76 12.69 -0.33
N ILE A 86 -0.10 12.03 0.44
CA ILE A 86 -1.04 12.72 1.31
C ILE A 86 -1.43 11.84 2.50
N TRP A 87 -1.51 12.46 3.67
CA TRP A 87 -2.08 11.86 4.88
C TRP A 87 -3.54 12.26 4.98
N LEU A 88 -4.43 11.27 5.13
CA LEU A 88 -5.88 11.52 5.20
C LEU A 88 -6.51 10.67 6.30
N ASN A 89 -7.60 11.17 6.87
CA ASN A 89 -8.45 10.33 7.71
C ASN A 89 -9.17 9.29 6.84
N PHE A 90 -9.87 8.36 7.49
CA PHE A 90 -10.52 7.25 6.78
C PHE A 90 -11.48 7.72 5.69
N ASP A 91 -12.38 8.64 6.01
CA ASP A 91 -13.42 9.06 5.06
C ASP A 91 -12.82 9.73 3.82
N ASN A 92 -11.87 10.64 4.04
CA ASN A 92 -11.21 11.33 2.93
C ASN A 92 -10.30 10.41 2.12
N ALA A 93 -9.63 9.46 2.77
CA ALA A 93 -8.83 8.46 2.07
C ALA A 93 -9.71 7.57 1.19
N LEU A 94 -10.86 7.17 1.69
CA LEU A 94 -11.80 6.33 0.95
C LEU A 94 -12.28 7.02 -0.33
N GLU A 95 -12.50 8.33 -0.28
CA GLU A 95 -12.87 9.11 -1.47
C GLU A 95 -11.71 9.24 -2.45
N LYS A 96 -10.49 9.44 -1.94
CA LYS A 96 -9.33 9.72 -2.79
C LYS A 96 -8.76 8.50 -3.49
N ILE A 97 -8.83 7.34 -2.89
CA ILE A 97 -8.32 6.10 -3.49
C ILE A 97 -9.01 5.85 -4.84
N THR A 98 -8.22 5.57 -5.86
CA THR A 98 -8.73 5.43 -7.23
C THR A 98 -9.47 4.12 -7.47
N TYR A 99 -8.93 3.00 -7.00
CA TYR A 99 -9.45 1.68 -7.36
C TYR A 99 -10.34 1.07 -6.28
N LYS A 100 -11.38 0.37 -6.73
CA LYS A 100 -12.37 -0.25 -5.86
C LYS A 100 -11.76 -1.30 -4.91
N ASN A 101 -10.81 -2.09 -5.39
CA ASN A 101 -10.17 -3.10 -4.54
C ASN A 101 -9.38 -2.48 -3.38
N ALA A 102 -8.74 -1.34 -3.62
CA ALA A 102 -8.05 -0.60 -2.56
C ALA A 102 -9.04 0.03 -1.58
N LYS A 103 -10.16 0.53 -2.07
CA LYS A 103 -11.23 1.05 -1.21
C LYS A 103 -11.78 -0.05 -0.29
N ASN A 104 -11.98 -1.25 -0.84
CA ASN A 104 -12.45 -2.40 -0.07
C ASN A 104 -11.43 -2.82 0.99
N LEU A 105 -10.15 -2.77 0.66
CA LEU A 105 -9.07 -3.05 1.62
C LEU A 105 -9.10 -2.06 2.79
N LEU A 106 -9.26 -0.79 2.49
CA LEU A 106 -9.35 0.24 3.53
C LEU A 106 -10.55 0.00 4.46
N LYS A 107 -11.69 -0.37 3.90
CA LYS A 107 -12.89 -0.71 4.68
C LYS A 107 -12.65 -1.90 5.59
N LYS A 108 -11.96 -2.93 5.11
CA LYS A 108 -11.60 -4.10 5.91
C LYS A 108 -10.68 -3.73 7.07
N SER A 109 -9.70 -2.86 6.82
CA SER A 109 -8.78 -2.41 7.87
C SER A 109 -9.52 -1.63 8.97
N ARG A 110 -10.47 -0.77 8.59
CA ARG A 110 -11.29 -0.03 9.55
C ARG A 110 -12.12 -0.96 10.41
N LYS A 111 -12.78 -1.93 9.79
CA LYS A 111 -13.58 -2.93 10.50
C LYS A 111 -12.73 -3.74 11.47
N PHE A 112 -11.53 -4.10 11.06
CA PHE A 112 -10.59 -4.82 11.91
C PHE A 112 -10.19 -4.00 13.14
N LEU A 113 -9.91 -2.72 12.96
CA LEU A 113 -9.52 -1.83 14.06
C LEU A 113 -10.67 -1.54 15.03
N ASP A 114 -11.90 -1.57 14.57
CA ASP A 114 -13.09 -1.28 15.38
C ASP A 114 -13.58 -2.50 16.18
N ASN A 115 -13.00 -3.65 15.97
CA ASN A 115 -13.38 -4.89 16.70
C ASN A 115 -12.56 -5.09 17.97
#